data_41ae4f76b147a5b68ad29b8f448a9ae4
#
_entry.id   41ae4f76b147a5b68ad29b8f448a9ae4
#
_cell.length_a   1.000
_cell.length_b   1.000
_cell.length_c   1.000
_cell.angle_alpha   90.00
_cell.angle_beta   90.00
_cell.angle_gamma   90.00
#
_symmetry.space_group_name_H-M   'P 1'
#
loop_
_entity.id
_entity.type
_entity.pdbx_description
1 polymer ?
#
loop_
_entity_poly.entity_id
_entity_poly.type
_entity_poly.pdbx_seq_one_letter_code
_entity_poly.pdbx_strand_id
1 'polypeptide(L)' 'MDRTKTGALIAAARKEQNMTQKELAAALHVSDRAVSKWERGAGFPDISLLEPLADALGLGVLDLLRGERGTAEVESDG' A
#
# COMPACT_ATOMS: atom_id res chain seq x y z
N MET A 1 13.17 -3.14 -3.31
CA MET A 1 11.84 -3.03 -2.68
C MET A 1 11.73 -4.08 -1.58
N ASP A 2 11.22 -3.66 -0.43
CA ASP A 2 11.16 -4.54 0.74
C ASP A 2 9.71 -4.94 0.99
N ARG A 3 9.40 -6.23 0.82
CA ARG A 3 8.03 -6.73 0.97
C ARG A 3 7.48 -6.50 2.38
N THR A 4 8.32 -6.64 3.38
CA THR A 4 7.88 -6.46 4.76
C THR A 4 7.52 -5.01 5.03
N LYS A 5 8.35 -4.08 4.59
CA LYS A 5 8.08 -2.66 4.77
C LYS A 5 6.85 -2.22 3.98
N THR A 6 6.77 -2.65 2.73
CA THR A 6 5.62 -2.31 1.89
C THR A 6 4.34 -2.88 2.47
N GLY A 7 4.38 -4.13 2.94
CA GLY A 7 3.21 -4.76 3.54
C GLY A 7 2.74 -4.02 4.78
N ALA A 8 3.68 -3.62 5.64
CA ALA A 8 3.34 -2.87 6.85
C ALA A 8 2.72 -1.51 6.51
N LEU A 9 3.25 -0.86 5.47
CA LEU A 9 2.70 0.42 5.02
C LEU A 9 1.28 0.26 4.49
N ILE A 10 1.04 -0.77 3.69
CA ILE A 10 -0.30 -1.05 3.16
C ILE A 10 -1.28 -1.24 4.32
N ALA A 11 -0.91 -2.05 5.30
CA ALA A 11 -1.79 -2.31 6.44
C ALA A 11 -2.09 -1.04 7.24
N ALA A 12 -1.06 -0.23 7.50
CA ALA A 12 -1.22 1.00 8.26
C ALA A 12 -2.11 1.99 7.51
N ALA A 13 -1.84 2.19 6.22
CA ALA A 13 -2.61 3.15 5.43
C ALA A 13 -4.06 2.68 5.26
N ARG A 14 -4.27 1.37 5.10
CA ARG A 14 -5.61 0.81 4.99
C ARG A 14 -6.43 1.11 6.26
N LYS A 15 -5.82 0.88 7.41
CA LYS A 15 -6.49 1.13 8.69
C LYS A 15 -6.80 2.60 8.89
N GLU A 16 -5.90 3.46 8.44
CA GLU A 16 -6.13 4.91 8.52
C GLU A 16 -7.32 5.34 7.66
N GLN A 17 -7.56 4.63 6.59
CA GLN A 17 -8.72 4.89 5.73
C GLN A 17 -9.98 4.18 6.22
N ASN A 18 -9.89 3.50 7.37
CA ASN A 18 -11.00 2.76 7.96
C ASN A 18 -11.55 1.68 7.02
N MET A 19 -10.64 1.02 6.29
CA MET A 19 -11.02 -0.04 5.38
C MET A 19 -10.61 -1.40 5.94
N THR A 20 -11.45 -2.41 5.69
CA THR A 20 -11.07 -3.79 5.95
C THR A 20 -10.23 -4.29 4.78
N GLN A 21 -9.55 -5.43 4.97
CA GLN A 21 -8.84 -6.07 3.86
C GLN A 21 -9.79 -6.39 2.72
N LYS A 22 -11.00 -6.81 3.07
CA LYS A 22 -12.03 -7.17 2.09
C LYS A 22 -12.46 -5.95 1.28
N GLU A 23 -12.62 -4.81 1.94
CA GLU A 23 -13.01 -3.57 1.26
C GLU A 23 -11.92 -3.11 0.30
N LEU A 24 -10.67 -3.16 0.75
CA LEU A 24 -9.57 -2.78 -0.13
C LEU A 24 -9.49 -3.73 -1.32
N ALA A 25 -9.63 -5.03 -1.07
CA ALA A 25 -9.61 -6.02 -2.14
C ALA A 25 -10.71 -5.75 -3.16
N ALA A 26 -11.91 -5.43 -2.70
CA ALA A 26 -13.02 -5.13 -3.59
C ALA A 26 -12.72 -3.91 -4.46
N ALA A 27 -12.11 -2.89 -3.88
CA ALA A 27 -11.76 -1.67 -4.63
C ALA A 27 -10.76 -1.97 -5.75
N LEU A 28 -9.92 -2.98 -5.57
CA LEU A 28 -8.89 -3.35 -6.54
C LEU A 28 -9.27 -4.54 -7.41
N HIS A 29 -10.46 -5.09 -7.19
CA HIS A 29 -10.92 -6.29 -7.92
C HIS A 29 -10.00 -7.48 -7.72
N VAL A 30 -9.50 -7.65 -6.50
CA VAL A 30 -8.68 -8.81 -6.14
C VAL A 30 -9.30 -9.49 -4.93
N SER A 31 -8.74 -10.65 -4.54
CA SER A 31 -9.23 -11.35 -3.37
C SER A 31 -8.67 -10.74 -2.08
N ASP A 32 -9.39 -10.91 -0.98
CA ASP A 32 -8.90 -10.45 0.30
C ASP A 32 -7.64 -11.22 0.72
N ARG A 33 -7.47 -12.44 0.23
CA ARG A 33 -6.26 -13.22 0.46
C ARG A 33 -5.05 -12.53 -0.14
N ALA A 34 -5.22 -11.90 -1.31
CA ALA A 34 -4.13 -11.17 -1.95
C ALA A 34 -3.68 -10.01 -1.06
N VAL A 35 -4.64 -9.24 -0.55
CA VAL A 35 -4.34 -8.13 0.35
C VAL A 35 -3.63 -8.62 1.61
N SER A 36 -4.17 -9.69 2.21
CA SER A 36 -3.57 -10.29 3.39
C SER A 36 -2.12 -10.72 3.13
N LYS A 37 -1.89 -11.31 1.96
CA LYS A 37 -0.56 -11.76 1.58
C LYS A 37 0.42 -10.59 1.50
N TRP A 38 0.00 -9.49 0.87
CA TRP A 38 0.84 -8.29 0.77
C TRP A 38 1.16 -7.75 2.16
N GLU A 39 0.16 -7.67 3.03
CA GLU A 39 0.34 -7.09 4.37
C GLU A 39 1.26 -7.93 5.24
N ARG A 40 1.32 -9.24 4.99
CA ARG A 40 2.23 -10.13 5.72
C ARG A 40 3.64 -10.17 5.13
N GLY A 41 3.87 -9.44 4.06
CA GLY A 41 5.16 -9.47 3.40
C GLY A 41 5.42 -10.75 2.61
N ALA A 42 4.37 -11.48 2.27
CA ALA A 42 4.49 -12.74 1.55
C ALA A 42 4.42 -12.58 0.02
N GLY A 43 4.22 -11.37 -0.45
CA GLY A 43 4.20 -11.07 -1.87
C GLY A 43 3.99 -9.60 -2.10
N PHE A 44 4.08 -9.19 -3.36
CA PHE A 44 3.83 -7.82 -3.78
C PHE A 44 2.57 -7.77 -4.63
N PRO A 45 1.87 -6.64 -4.63
CA PRO A 45 0.84 -6.43 -5.64
C PRO A 45 1.47 -6.40 -7.03
N ASP A 46 0.70 -6.85 -8.02
CA ASP A 46 1.13 -6.75 -9.40
C ASP A 46 1.37 -5.28 -9.75
N ILE A 47 2.31 -5.04 -10.66
CA ILE A 47 2.67 -3.67 -11.02
C ILE A 47 1.46 -2.87 -11.52
N SER A 48 0.52 -3.54 -12.18
CA SER A 48 -0.69 -2.90 -12.68
C SER A 48 -1.61 -2.42 -11.56
N LEU A 49 -1.41 -2.92 -10.34
CA LEU A 49 -2.23 -2.55 -9.19
C LEU A 49 -1.62 -1.43 -8.36
N LEU A 50 -0.37 -1.06 -8.60
CA LEU A 50 0.32 -0.09 -7.75
C LEU A 50 -0.38 1.27 -7.72
N GLU A 51 -0.78 1.77 -8.87
CA GLU A 51 -1.43 3.07 -8.94
C GLU A 51 -2.81 3.07 -8.29
N PRO A 52 -3.72 2.13 -8.63
CA PRO A 52 -5.02 2.12 -7.95
C PRO A 52 -4.90 1.80 -6.46
N LEU A 53 -3.90 1.01 -6.06
CA LEU A 53 -3.67 0.74 -4.65
C LEU A 53 -3.23 2.01 -3.92
N ALA A 54 -2.29 2.75 -4.50
CA ALA A 54 -1.83 4.00 -3.92
C ALA A 54 -3.00 4.98 -3.79
N ASP A 55 -3.82 5.08 -4.82
CA ASP A 55 -5.00 5.96 -4.78
C ASP A 55 -5.95 5.58 -3.67
N ALA A 56 -6.24 4.29 -3.53
CA ALA A 56 -7.17 3.81 -2.50
C ALA A 56 -6.64 4.09 -1.09
N LEU A 57 -5.33 4.08 -0.92
CA LEU A 57 -4.70 4.25 0.38
C LEU A 57 -4.28 5.70 0.67
N GLY A 58 -4.43 6.59 -0.29
CA GLY A 58 -3.98 7.97 -0.11
C GLY A 58 -2.47 8.09 -0.11
N LEU A 59 -1.79 7.22 -0.85
CA LEU A 59 -0.34 7.18 -0.92
C LEU A 59 0.11 7.47 -2.36
N GLY A 60 1.41 7.74 -2.51
CA GLY A 60 2.02 7.78 -3.83
C GLY A 60 2.57 6.41 -4.19
N VAL A 61 2.73 6.15 -5.48
CA VAL A 61 3.31 4.89 -5.94
C VAL A 61 4.73 4.73 -5.38
N LEU A 62 5.50 5.82 -5.31
CA LEU A 62 6.85 5.75 -4.75
C LEU A 62 6.85 5.32 -3.29
N ASP A 63 5.82 5.71 -2.52
CA ASP A 63 5.71 5.28 -1.14
C ASP A 63 5.61 3.77 -1.05
N LEU A 64 4.80 3.18 -1.93
CA LEU A 64 4.66 1.73 -1.97
C LEU A 64 5.98 1.05 -2.35
N LEU A 65 6.69 1.61 -3.32
CA LEU A 65 7.97 1.04 -3.75
C LEU A 65 9.03 1.14 -2.67
N ARG A 66 9.01 2.19 -1.88
CA ARG A 66 9.96 2.39 -0.80
C ARG A 66 9.56 1.69 0.48
N GLY A 67 8.28 1.39 0.62
CA GLY A 67 7.74 0.82 1.85
C GLY A 67 7.63 1.84 2.97
N GLU A 68 7.60 3.12 2.65
CA GLU A 68 7.44 4.18 3.63
C GLU A 68 6.89 5.41 2.97
N ARG A 69 6.19 6.23 3.75
CA ARG A 69 5.60 7.45 3.21
C ARG A 69 6.67 8.44 2.81
N GLY A 70 6.45 9.04 1.68
CA GLY A 70 7.31 10.09 1.21
C GLY A 70 7.10 11.29 2.08
N THR A 71 8.17 11.77 2.67
CA THR A 71 8.09 12.91 3.50
C THR A 71 8.89 13.99 2.88
N ALA A 72 8.95 13.87 1.78
CA ALA A 72 9.82 14.74 1.17
C ALA A 72 9.61 16.17 1.50
N GLU A 73 9.19 15.94 2.29
CA GLU A 73 9.18 16.73 2.45
C GLU A 73 10.03 17.42 2.76
N VAL A 74 10.12 17.28 2.60
CA VAL A 74 10.72 17.60 2.75
C VAL A 74 11.19 18.54 2.54
N GLU A 75 10.77 18.66 2.42
CA GLU A 75 11.02 19.28 2.18
C GLU A 75 11.71 20.02 2.22
N SER A 76 11.68 19.99 2.13
CA SER A 76 12.24 20.49 2.10
C SER A 76 12.79 21.26 2.17
N ASP A 77 12.85 21.50 2.13
CA ASP A 77 13.40 22.17 2.10
C ASP A 77 13.96 22.82 2.03
N GLY A 78 13.83 22.90 2.06
CA GLY A 78 14.31 23.31 1.68
C GLY A 78 14.52 23.72 1.57
#